data_751726521fb6a2d669d80f19ef2a37c7
#
_entry.id   751726521fb6a2d669d80f19ef2a37c7
#
_cell.length_a   1.000
_cell.length_b   1.000
_cell.length_c   1.000
_cell.angle_alpha   90.00
_cell.angle_beta   90.00
_cell.angle_gamma   90.00
#
_symmetry.space_group_name_H-M   'P 1'
#
loop_
_entity.id
_entity.type
_entity.pdbx_description
1 polymer ?
#
loop_
_entity_poly.entity_id
_entity_poly.type
_entity_poly.pdbx_seq_one_letter_code
_entity_poly.pdbx_strand_id
1 'polypeptide(L)'
;CNWCTCHDDLAFVAALLDSLENTLCIDLDRVYATGMSNGGMLAHRLGCAMSDRFAAIAPVAGTLAKGFNCAPELPISLMHIHGDNDIYVRVDGKQSSDGYLYEAIDDVVGKWADKTSQHCATQTTPYPTSADGIKSMRCEQRADCATGAEVVSCGWQGGHVWPAFGRYVIWNFFNRHSRGDDALPR
;
A
#
# COMPACT_ATOMS: atom_id res chain seq x y z
N CYS A 1 -3.63 8.89 -16.27
CA CYS A 1 -2.31 9.52 -16.43
C CYS A 1 -2.17 10.68 -15.48
N ASN A 2 -1.24 10.59 -14.51
CA ASN A 2 -1.04 11.65 -13.49
C ASN A 2 0.11 12.60 -13.85
N TRP A 3 0.82 12.33 -14.96
CA TRP A 3 1.97 13.10 -15.42
C TRP A 3 1.81 13.49 -16.87
N CYS A 4 2.41 14.59 -17.26
CA CYS A 4 2.35 15.10 -18.64
C CYS A 4 2.93 14.14 -19.70
N THR A 5 3.71 13.14 -19.31
CA THR A 5 4.29 12.12 -20.21
C THR A 5 3.38 10.91 -20.44
N CYS A 6 2.38 10.72 -19.60
CA CYS A 6 1.35 9.67 -19.74
C CYS A 6 1.86 8.27 -20.09
N HIS A 7 2.91 7.83 -19.43
CA HIS A 7 3.35 6.44 -19.54
C HIS A 7 2.33 5.50 -18.90
N ASP A 8 2.12 4.35 -19.52
CA ASP A 8 1.29 3.28 -18.95
C ASP A 8 2.12 2.41 -18.00
N ASP A 9 2.27 2.89 -16.76
CA ASP A 9 3.05 2.20 -15.74
C ASP A 9 2.43 0.83 -15.38
N LEU A 10 1.10 0.68 -15.48
CA LEU A 10 0.44 -0.59 -15.20
C LEU A 10 0.77 -1.63 -16.28
N ALA A 11 0.69 -1.26 -17.55
CA ALA A 11 1.09 -2.12 -18.65
C ALA A 11 2.58 -2.50 -18.58
N PHE A 12 3.43 -1.54 -18.19
CA PHE A 12 4.86 -1.81 -17.98
C PHE A 12 5.08 -2.86 -16.88
N VAL A 13 4.44 -2.69 -15.70
CA VAL A 13 4.59 -3.64 -14.60
C VAL A 13 4.00 -5.00 -14.96
N ALA A 14 2.86 -5.06 -15.65
CA ALA A 14 2.30 -6.31 -16.14
C ALA A 14 3.28 -7.07 -17.03
N ALA A 15 3.84 -6.41 -18.05
CA ALA A 15 4.81 -6.99 -18.97
C ALA A 15 6.11 -7.42 -18.25
N LEU A 16 6.54 -6.66 -17.24
CA LEU A 16 7.70 -7.01 -16.41
C LEU A 16 7.43 -8.30 -15.61
N LEU A 17 6.27 -8.41 -14.94
CA LEU A 17 5.90 -9.61 -14.20
C LEU A 17 5.82 -10.81 -15.13
N ASP A 18 5.16 -10.70 -16.29
CA ASP A 18 5.06 -11.76 -17.28
C ASP A 18 6.47 -12.23 -17.74
N SER A 19 7.39 -11.31 -17.96
CA SER A 19 8.78 -11.62 -18.32
C SER A 19 9.50 -12.37 -17.21
N LEU A 20 9.33 -11.93 -15.95
CA LEU A 20 9.97 -12.58 -14.79
C LEU A 20 9.39 -13.98 -14.55
N GLU A 21 8.08 -14.15 -14.64
CA GLU A 21 7.39 -15.44 -14.51
C GLU A 21 7.86 -16.45 -15.55
N ASN A 22 8.12 -16.01 -16.78
CA ASN A 22 8.58 -16.88 -17.86
C ASN A 22 10.08 -17.21 -17.78
N THR A 23 10.87 -16.43 -17.03
CA THR A 23 12.34 -16.55 -17.05
C THR A 23 12.94 -17.02 -15.72
N LEU A 24 12.22 -16.83 -14.63
CA LEU A 24 12.67 -17.11 -13.27
C LEU A 24 11.70 -18.07 -12.55
N CYS A 25 12.23 -18.87 -11.64
CA CYS A 25 11.43 -19.64 -10.70
C CYS A 25 11.05 -18.72 -9.53
N ILE A 26 9.89 -18.08 -9.60
CA ILE A 26 9.36 -17.22 -8.55
C ILE A 26 8.08 -17.80 -7.95
N ASP A 27 7.83 -17.49 -6.70
CA ASP A 27 6.59 -17.82 -6.02
C ASP A 27 5.53 -16.79 -6.39
N LEU A 28 4.61 -17.17 -7.28
CA LEU A 28 3.59 -16.28 -7.82
C LEU A 28 2.54 -15.89 -6.79
N ASP A 29 2.41 -16.61 -5.70
CA ASP A 29 1.51 -16.26 -4.60
C ASP A 29 2.13 -15.28 -3.62
N ARG A 30 3.41 -14.95 -3.79
CA ARG A 30 4.19 -14.09 -2.90
C ARG A 30 4.84 -12.93 -3.66
N VAL A 31 4.08 -12.29 -4.53
CA VAL A 31 4.48 -11.06 -5.23
C VAL A 31 3.96 -9.85 -4.47
N TYR A 32 4.82 -8.89 -4.22
CA TYR A 32 4.51 -7.72 -3.40
C TYR A 32 4.92 -6.42 -4.08
N ALA A 33 4.24 -5.32 -3.76
CA ALA A 33 4.62 -4.01 -4.26
C ALA A 33 4.88 -3.02 -3.10
N THR A 34 6.02 -2.34 -3.16
CA THR A 34 6.34 -1.24 -2.27
C THR A 34 7.09 -0.15 -3.01
N GLY A 35 7.04 1.06 -2.49
CA GLY A 35 7.73 2.19 -3.05
C GLY A 35 7.49 3.43 -2.22
N MET A 36 8.30 4.48 -2.44
CA MET A 36 8.17 5.74 -1.73
C MET A 36 7.68 6.84 -2.68
N SER A 37 6.90 7.79 -2.14
CA SER A 37 6.43 8.95 -2.89
C SER A 37 5.66 8.53 -4.14
N ASN A 38 6.09 8.88 -5.34
CA ASN A 38 5.51 8.37 -6.60
C ASN A 38 5.48 6.84 -6.67
N GLY A 39 6.51 6.17 -6.15
CA GLY A 39 6.54 4.71 -6.03
C GLY A 39 5.49 4.16 -5.06
N GLY A 40 5.20 4.89 -3.98
CA GLY A 40 4.10 4.58 -3.07
C GLY A 40 2.73 4.79 -3.72
N MET A 41 2.57 5.85 -4.51
CA MET A 41 1.37 6.10 -5.32
C MET A 41 1.17 4.98 -6.37
N LEU A 42 2.26 4.54 -7.01
CA LEU A 42 2.21 3.41 -7.93
C LEU A 42 1.85 2.11 -7.21
N ALA A 43 2.40 1.86 -6.01
CA ALA A 43 2.05 0.67 -5.23
C ALA A 43 0.55 0.62 -4.91
N HIS A 44 -0.06 1.76 -4.52
CA HIS A 44 -1.51 1.85 -4.39
C HIS A 44 -2.24 1.51 -5.69
N ARG A 45 -1.80 2.08 -6.82
CA ARG A 45 -2.42 1.81 -8.12
C ARG A 45 -2.31 0.35 -8.56
N LEU A 46 -1.16 -0.29 -8.31
CA LEU A 46 -0.96 -1.71 -8.57
C LEU A 46 -1.91 -2.56 -7.74
N GLY A 47 -2.04 -2.30 -6.45
CA GLY A 47 -3.02 -2.98 -5.60
C GLY A 47 -4.46 -2.78 -6.05
N CYS A 48 -4.82 -1.57 -6.56
CA CYS A 48 -6.16 -1.30 -7.05
C CYS A 48 -6.48 -1.99 -8.38
N ALA A 49 -5.49 -2.09 -9.29
CA ALA A 49 -5.73 -2.52 -10.67
C ALA A 49 -5.26 -3.94 -10.98
N MET A 50 -4.43 -4.52 -10.13
CA MET A 50 -3.77 -5.82 -10.34
C MET A 50 -3.77 -6.64 -9.04
N SER A 51 -4.87 -6.60 -8.28
CA SER A 51 -5.02 -7.36 -7.03
C SER A 51 -4.92 -8.88 -7.22
N ASP A 52 -5.11 -9.36 -8.45
CA ASP A 52 -4.89 -10.73 -8.86
C ASP A 52 -3.40 -11.12 -8.99
N ARG A 53 -2.49 -10.14 -9.01
CA ARG A 53 -1.05 -10.36 -9.19
C ARG A 53 -0.23 -10.13 -7.90
N PHE A 54 -0.77 -9.38 -6.94
CA PHE A 54 -0.06 -9.00 -5.71
C PHE A 54 -0.72 -9.60 -4.47
N ALA A 55 0.07 -10.17 -3.57
CA ALA A 55 -0.40 -10.68 -2.27
C ALA A 55 -0.59 -9.54 -1.25
N ALA A 56 0.27 -8.54 -1.29
CA ALA A 56 0.17 -7.37 -0.41
C ALA A 56 0.91 -6.17 -1.02
N ILE A 57 0.54 -4.97 -0.56
CA ILE A 57 1.22 -3.73 -0.91
C ILE A 57 1.66 -2.97 0.34
N ALA A 58 2.78 -2.24 0.23
CA ALA A 58 3.28 -1.42 1.34
C ALA A 58 3.76 -0.04 0.82
N PRO A 59 2.85 0.89 0.50
CA PRO A 59 3.20 2.24 0.11
C PRO A 59 3.83 3.05 1.25
N VAL A 60 4.89 3.82 0.93
CA VAL A 60 5.60 4.69 1.87
C VAL A 60 5.53 6.13 1.37
N ALA A 61 5.11 7.06 2.22
CA ALA A 61 5.04 8.50 1.92
C ALA A 61 4.39 8.81 0.56
N GLY A 62 3.40 8.00 0.17
CA GLY A 62 2.62 8.15 -1.06
C GLY A 62 1.15 7.92 -0.77
N THR A 63 0.26 8.53 -1.53
CA THR A 63 -1.20 8.40 -1.35
C THR A 63 -1.89 8.41 -2.71
N LEU A 64 -3.21 8.34 -2.72
CA LEU A 64 -4.00 8.45 -3.95
C LEU A 64 -4.26 9.92 -4.31
N ALA A 65 -4.32 10.23 -5.59
CA ALA A 65 -4.82 11.52 -6.05
C ALA A 65 -6.29 11.68 -5.62
N LYS A 66 -6.69 12.90 -5.27
CA LYS A 66 -8.04 13.19 -4.82
C LYS A 66 -9.07 12.82 -5.88
N GLY A 67 -10.08 12.06 -5.47
CA GLY A 67 -11.13 11.55 -6.36
C GLY A 67 -10.74 10.30 -7.16
N PHE A 68 -9.54 9.74 -6.95
CA PHE A 68 -9.19 8.46 -7.58
C PHE A 68 -10.03 7.32 -6.98
N ASN A 69 -10.67 6.55 -7.86
CA ASN A 69 -11.42 5.38 -7.47
C ASN A 69 -10.49 4.15 -7.43
N CYS A 70 -10.42 3.51 -6.28
CA CYS A 70 -9.69 2.26 -6.08
C CYS A 70 -10.71 1.17 -5.71
N ALA A 71 -10.80 0.15 -6.53
CA ALA A 71 -11.73 -0.96 -6.34
C ALA A 71 -11.04 -2.26 -6.82
N PRO A 72 -10.18 -2.86 -5.98
CA PRO A 72 -9.53 -4.12 -6.32
C PRO A 72 -10.57 -5.23 -6.49
N GLU A 73 -10.33 -6.13 -7.44
CA GLU A 73 -11.22 -7.28 -7.70
C GLU A 73 -11.10 -8.35 -6.63
N LEU A 74 -9.90 -8.52 -6.07
CA LEU A 74 -9.60 -9.49 -5.02
C LEU A 74 -9.12 -8.79 -3.75
N PRO A 75 -9.36 -9.38 -2.57
CA PRO A 75 -8.81 -8.88 -1.33
C PRO A 75 -7.28 -8.82 -1.39
N ILE A 76 -6.71 -7.71 -0.90
CA ILE A 76 -5.27 -7.50 -0.85
C ILE A 76 -4.89 -6.77 0.44
N SER A 77 -3.85 -7.25 1.11
CA SER A 77 -3.37 -6.65 2.35
C SER A 77 -2.58 -5.36 2.09
N LEU A 78 -2.80 -4.35 2.93
CA LEU A 78 -2.15 -3.05 2.87
C LEU A 78 -1.42 -2.73 4.17
N MET A 79 -0.15 -2.30 4.07
CA MET A 79 0.53 -1.56 5.13
C MET A 79 0.95 -0.18 4.62
N HIS A 80 0.25 0.87 5.03
CA HIS A 80 0.60 2.24 4.69
C HIS A 80 1.56 2.83 5.73
N ILE A 81 2.70 3.39 5.29
CA ILE A 81 3.70 4.01 6.19
C ILE A 81 3.88 5.48 5.81
N HIS A 82 3.70 6.40 6.77
CA HIS A 82 3.80 7.83 6.50
C HIS A 82 4.48 8.61 7.62
N GLY A 83 5.26 9.62 7.24
CA GLY A 83 5.85 10.57 8.19
C GLY A 83 4.85 11.67 8.58
N ASP A 84 4.66 11.89 9.89
CA ASP A 84 3.68 12.87 10.40
C ASP A 84 3.99 14.31 9.96
N ASN A 85 5.25 14.60 9.67
CA ASN A 85 5.75 15.91 9.27
C ASN A 85 6.02 15.99 7.75
N ASP A 86 5.41 15.12 6.95
CA ASP A 86 5.55 15.17 5.49
C ASP A 86 4.89 16.45 4.93
N ILE A 87 5.73 17.31 4.32
CA ILE A 87 5.29 18.58 3.75
C ILE A 87 4.97 18.48 2.25
N TYR A 88 5.40 17.41 1.58
CA TYR A 88 5.16 17.17 0.15
C TYR A 88 3.88 16.38 -0.08
N VAL A 89 3.76 15.22 0.54
CA VAL A 89 2.53 14.44 0.54
C VAL A 89 1.93 14.52 1.93
N ARG A 90 1.11 15.54 2.15
CA ARG A 90 0.59 15.89 3.48
C ARG A 90 -0.40 14.85 3.99
N VAL A 91 -0.23 14.46 5.24
CA VAL A 91 -1.11 13.48 5.92
C VAL A 91 -2.58 13.94 5.98
N ASP A 92 -2.82 15.25 6.03
CA ASP A 92 -4.15 15.85 6.16
C ASP A 92 -4.87 16.10 4.82
N GLY A 93 -4.28 15.68 3.71
CA GLY A 93 -4.88 15.83 2.37
C GLY A 93 -5.01 17.27 1.87
N LYS A 94 -4.36 18.24 2.53
CA LYS A 94 -4.28 19.61 2.02
C LYS A 94 -3.35 19.66 0.80
N GLN A 95 -3.54 20.71 0.01
CA GLN A 95 -2.72 20.92 -1.17
C GLN A 95 -1.22 20.88 -0.83
N SER A 96 -0.49 20.10 -1.60
CA SER A 96 0.95 19.99 -1.48
C SER A 96 1.68 21.24 -1.99
N SER A 97 2.95 21.39 -1.65
CA SER A 97 3.77 22.54 -2.07
C SER A 97 3.94 22.64 -3.60
N ASP A 98 3.77 21.54 -4.31
CA ASP A 98 3.84 21.45 -5.78
C ASP A 98 2.46 21.59 -6.46
N GLY A 99 1.42 21.88 -5.69
CA GLY A 99 0.07 22.19 -6.18
C GLY A 99 -0.84 20.99 -6.38
N TYR A 100 -0.39 19.76 -6.12
CA TYR A 100 -1.20 18.56 -6.24
C TYR A 100 -2.20 18.43 -5.09
N LEU A 101 -3.36 17.83 -5.40
CA LEU A 101 -4.40 17.49 -4.44
C LEU A 101 -4.40 15.99 -4.21
N TYR A 102 -3.98 15.61 -3.03
CA TYR A 102 -3.96 14.22 -2.58
C TYR A 102 -5.09 13.93 -1.59
N GLU A 103 -5.47 12.66 -1.48
CA GLU A 103 -6.35 12.22 -0.40
C GLU A 103 -5.61 12.27 0.94
N ALA A 104 -6.32 12.56 2.03
CA ALA A 104 -5.77 12.38 3.36
C ALA A 104 -5.46 10.90 3.62
N ILE A 105 -4.44 10.63 4.43
CA ILE A 105 -4.00 9.24 4.67
C ILE A 105 -5.10 8.42 5.33
N ASP A 106 -5.82 8.98 6.30
CA ASP A 106 -6.93 8.29 6.96
C ASP A 106 -8.07 7.97 5.99
N ASP A 107 -8.34 8.87 5.02
CA ASP A 107 -9.34 8.64 3.98
C ASP A 107 -8.92 7.49 3.05
N VAL A 108 -7.64 7.44 2.66
CA VAL A 108 -7.12 6.35 1.81
C VAL A 108 -7.16 5.02 2.56
N VAL A 109 -6.68 4.97 3.80
CA VAL A 109 -6.73 3.76 4.63
C VAL A 109 -8.20 3.33 4.86
N GLY A 110 -9.10 4.30 5.10
CA GLY A 110 -10.53 4.05 5.19
C GLY A 110 -11.11 3.47 3.90
N LYS A 111 -10.74 4.01 2.73
CA LYS A 111 -11.16 3.46 1.43
C LYS A 111 -10.72 2.01 1.25
N TRP A 112 -9.48 1.70 1.62
CA TRP A 112 -8.99 0.31 1.59
C TRP A 112 -9.77 -0.60 2.53
N ALA A 113 -10.09 -0.14 3.73
CA ALA A 113 -10.82 -0.93 4.72
C ALA A 113 -12.30 -1.14 4.37
N ASP A 114 -12.98 -0.09 3.88
CA ASP A 114 -14.43 -0.07 3.74
C ASP A 114 -14.92 -0.36 2.31
N LYS A 115 -14.25 0.22 1.31
CA LYS A 115 -14.76 0.26 -0.08
C LYS A 115 -14.08 -0.70 -1.04
N THR A 116 -13.01 -1.32 -0.63
CA THR A 116 -12.18 -2.19 -1.48
C THR A 116 -12.46 -3.67 -1.27
N SER A 117 -13.69 -4.05 -0.98
CA SER A 117 -14.10 -5.44 -0.75
C SER A 117 -13.56 -6.08 0.54
N GLN A 118 -12.85 -5.32 1.39
CA GLN A 118 -12.29 -5.87 2.64
C GLN A 118 -13.29 -5.90 3.79
N HIS A 119 -14.25 -4.96 3.80
CA HIS A 119 -15.31 -4.88 4.81
C HIS A 119 -14.80 -4.98 6.25
N CYS A 120 -13.76 -4.21 6.57
CA CYS A 120 -13.22 -4.17 7.92
C CYS A 120 -14.10 -3.33 8.84
N ALA A 121 -14.07 -3.60 10.14
CA ALA A 121 -14.65 -2.73 11.15
C ALA A 121 -13.95 -1.36 11.17
N THR A 122 -14.68 -0.34 11.63
CA THR A 122 -14.10 1.02 11.78
C THR A 122 -13.13 1.13 12.95
N GLN A 123 -13.24 0.21 13.93
CA GLN A 123 -12.32 0.15 15.06
C GLN A 123 -10.92 -0.23 14.59
N THR A 124 -9.94 0.37 15.28
CA THR A 124 -8.54 0.01 15.14
C THR A 124 -8.01 -0.68 16.38
N THR A 125 -7.04 -1.56 16.20
CA THR A 125 -6.27 -2.16 17.27
C THR A 125 -4.78 -1.90 17.06
N PRO A 126 -3.97 -1.79 18.13
CA PRO A 126 -2.52 -1.66 17.99
C PRO A 126 -1.96 -2.83 17.17
N TYR A 127 -1.16 -2.50 16.16
CA TYR A 127 -0.48 -3.50 15.36
C TYR A 127 0.94 -3.73 15.91
N PRO A 128 1.28 -4.98 16.28
CA PRO A 128 2.58 -5.28 16.83
C PRO A 128 3.67 -5.12 15.77
N THR A 129 4.53 -4.15 15.96
CA THR A 129 5.75 -4.03 15.17
C THR A 129 6.88 -4.71 15.93
N SER A 130 7.48 -5.74 15.35
CA SER A 130 8.60 -6.49 15.97
C SER A 130 9.92 -5.72 16.07
N ALA A 131 9.87 -4.43 15.84
CA ALA A 131 11.02 -3.55 15.89
C ALA A 131 11.19 -3.01 17.31
N ASP A 132 11.75 -3.80 18.20
CA ASP A 132 12.30 -3.34 19.47
C ASP A 132 13.25 -2.16 19.20
N GLY A 133 12.88 -0.97 19.66
CA GLY A 133 13.67 0.24 19.50
C GLY A 133 13.10 1.33 18.57
N ILE A 134 12.01 1.11 17.84
CA ILE A 134 11.37 2.17 17.06
C ILE A 134 10.34 2.91 17.94
N LYS A 135 10.83 3.66 18.91
CA LYS A 135 9.99 4.40 19.87
C LYS A 135 9.11 5.48 19.22
N SER A 136 9.34 5.82 17.98
CA SER A 136 8.61 6.89 17.27
C SER A 136 7.57 6.40 16.28
N MET A 137 7.48 5.10 16.00
CA MET A 137 6.47 4.55 15.08
C MET A 137 5.29 3.99 15.86
N ARG A 138 4.11 4.29 15.39
CA ARG A 138 2.85 3.72 15.83
C ARG A 138 2.13 3.10 14.64
N CYS A 139 1.71 1.86 14.77
CA CYS A 139 0.91 1.19 13.76
C CYS A 139 -0.41 0.73 14.36
N GLU A 140 -1.47 0.92 13.60
CA GLU A 140 -2.81 0.46 13.91
C GLU A 140 -3.35 -0.37 12.74
N GLN A 141 -4.07 -1.42 13.04
CA GLN A 141 -4.77 -2.21 12.03
C GLN A 141 -6.28 -2.06 12.19
N ARG A 142 -6.99 -2.10 11.08
CA ARG A 142 -8.44 -2.24 11.08
C ARG A 142 -8.81 -3.63 11.59
N ALA A 143 -9.81 -3.68 12.45
CA ALA A 143 -10.29 -4.95 13.03
C ALA A 143 -11.25 -5.65 12.07
N ASP A 144 -11.40 -6.97 12.26
CA ASP A 144 -12.48 -7.79 11.71
C ASP A 144 -12.71 -7.61 10.20
N CYS A 145 -11.66 -7.61 9.39
CA CYS A 145 -11.80 -7.61 7.95
C CYS A 145 -12.40 -8.94 7.47
N ALA A 146 -13.55 -8.90 6.79
CA ALA A 146 -14.32 -10.08 6.40
C ALA A 146 -13.56 -11.03 5.46
N THR A 147 -12.56 -10.51 4.74
CA THR A 147 -11.76 -11.25 3.75
C THR A 147 -10.50 -11.88 4.32
N GLY A 148 -10.19 -11.62 5.61
CA GLY A 148 -8.92 -12.02 6.23
C GLY A 148 -7.72 -11.16 5.81
N ALA A 149 -7.90 -10.16 4.94
CA ALA A 149 -6.84 -9.22 4.61
C ALA A 149 -6.54 -8.30 5.79
N GLU A 150 -5.29 -7.82 5.87
CA GLU A 150 -4.88 -6.84 6.89
C GLU A 150 -4.79 -5.43 6.27
N VAL A 151 -5.41 -4.45 6.92
CA VAL A 151 -5.29 -3.03 6.57
C VAL A 151 -4.62 -2.31 7.73
N VAL A 152 -3.36 -1.95 7.54
CA VAL A 152 -2.47 -1.38 8.57
C VAL A 152 -2.06 0.03 8.18
N SER A 153 -2.13 0.96 9.12
CA SER A 153 -1.61 2.33 9.00
C SER A 153 -0.52 2.57 10.03
N CYS A 154 0.64 3.02 9.57
CA CYS A 154 1.80 3.33 10.41
C CYS A 154 2.21 4.79 10.26
N GLY A 155 2.14 5.55 11.35
CA GLY A 155 2.67 6.89 11.46
C GLY A 155 3.99 6.93 12.21
N TRP A 156 4.88 7.86 11.87
CA TRP A 156 6.13 8.07 12.58
C TRP A 156 6.57 9.53 12.58
N GLN A 157 7.40 9.91 13.55
CA GLN A 157 7.92 11.27 13.71
C GLN A 157 9.01 11.56 12.66
N GLY A 158 8.60 11.73 11.40
CA GLY A 158 9.50 12.02 10.28
C GLY A 158 8.82 12.79 9.17
N GLY A 159 9.59 13.17 8.17
CA GLY A 159 9.13 13.86 6.96
C GLY A 159 9.04 12.94 5.75
N HIS A 160 9.19 13.52 4.56
CA HIS A 160 9.12 12.83 3.28
C HIS A 160 10.40 12.03 2.99
N VAL A 161 10.61 10.94 3.71
CA VAL A 161 11.79 10.08 3.54
C VAL A 161 11.41 8.61 3.76
N TRP A 162 12.18 7.70 3.19
CA TRP A 162 12.10 6.28 3.52
C TRP A 162 12.62 6.06 4.94
N PRO A 163 11.80 5.58 5.88
CA PRO A 163 12.27 5.37 7.25
C PRO A 163 13.30 4.24 7.31
N ALA A 164 14.35 4.41 8.11
CA ALA A 164 15.42 3.42 8.23
C ALA A 164 14.94 2.02 8.65
N PHE A 165 13.86 1.96 9.43
CA PHE A 165 13.20 0.72 9.85
C PHE A 165 12.24 0.15 8.80
N GLY A 166 11.86 0.92 7.79
CA GLY A 166 10.80 0.55 6.82
C GLY A 166 11.02 -0.82 6.19
N ARG A 167 12.27 -1.14 5.82
CA ARG A 167 12.61 -2.43 5.21
C ARG A 167 12.23 -3.63 6.08
N TYR A 168 12.46 -3.55 7.40
CA TYR A 168 12.16 -4.66 8.31
C TYR A 168 10.68 -4.82 8.56
N VAL A 169 9.99 -3.70 8.78
CA VAL A 169 8.54 -3.70 9.04
C VAL A 169 7.78 -4.18 7.82
N ILE A 170 8.12 -3.67 6.63
CA ILE A 170 7.51 -4.08 5.36
C ILE A 170 7.79 -5.55 5.07
N TRP A 171 9.04 -6.00 5.23
CA TRP A 171 9.39 -7.40 4.98
C TRP A 171 8.66 -8.36 5.92
N ASN A 172 8.57 -8.02 7.22
CA ASN A 172 7.81 -8.80 8.19
C ASN A 172 6.31 -8.82 7.88
N PHE A 173 5.77 -7.73 7.35
CA PHE A 173 4.40 -7.68 6.88
C PHE A 173 4.22 -8.60 5.67
N PHE A 174 5.03 -8.45 4.62
CA PHE A 174 4.93 -9.25 3.41
C PHE A 174 5.04 -10.75 3.66
N ASN A 175 5.97 -11.18 4.53
CA ASN A 175 6.18 -12.60 4.83
C ASN A 175 4.96 -13.33 5.41
N ARG A 176 3.95 -12.60 5.88
CA ARG A 176 2.72 -13.19 6.43
C ARG A 176 1.60 -13.31 5.42
N HIS A 177 1.79 -12.77 4.23
CA HIS A 177 0.76 -12.74 3.20
C HIS A 177 1.15 -13.58 2.00
N SER A 178 0.20 -14.37 1.54
CA SER A 178 0.21 -15.04 0.25
C SER A 178 -1.20 -14.92 -0.34
N ARG A 179 -1.33 -15.03 -1.66
CA ARG A 179 -2.66 -14.94 -2.28
C ARG A 179 -3.55 -16.14 -1.98
N GLY A 180 -2.95 -17.27 -1.58
CA GLY A 180 -3.68 -18.49 -1.25
C GLY A 180 -4.22 -19.25 -2.47
N ASP A 181 -4.83 -20.41 -2.21
CA ASP A 181 -5.37 -21.30 -3.24
C ASP A 181 -6.64 -20.77 -3.93
N ASP A 182 -7.24 -19.70 -3.43
CA ASP A 182 -8.46 -19.08 -3.96
C ASP A 182 -8.19 -18.03 -5.05
N ALA A 183 -6.94 -17.81 -5.43
CA ALA A 183 -6.59 -16.95 -6.54
C ALA A 183 -7.07 -17.58 -7.86
N LEU A 184 -7.67 -16.75 -8.74
CA LEU A 184 -8.13 -17.19 -10.06
C LEU A 184 -7.01 -17.91 -10.80
N PRO A 185 -7.32 -19.03 -11.48
CA PRO A 185 -6.34 -19.73 -12.33
C PRO A 185 -5.83 -18.76 -13.41
N ARG A 186 -4.55 -18.73 -13.62
CA ARG A 186 -3.86 -17.88 -14.60
C ARG A 186 -3.89 -18.48 -15.98
#